data_fedf1ac4298c875af52ede03bd65720b
#
_entry.id   fedf1ac4298c875af52ede03bd65720b
#
_cell.length_a   1.000
_cell.length_b   1.000
_cell.length_c   1.000
_cell.angle_alpha   90.00
_cell.angle_beta   90.00
_cell.angle_gamma   90.00
#
_symmetry.space_group_name_H-M   'P 1'
#
loop_
_entity.id
_entity.type
_entity.pdbx_description
1 polymer ?
#
loop_
_entity_poly.entity_id
_entity_poly.type
_entity_poly.pdbx_seq_one_letter_code
_entity_poly.pdbx_strand_id
1 'polypeptide(L)'
;MYDMRKLLFGILALIACNSTPTNKSKQAAEEITQADKNMSLLAAKEGFNKALLTYADDSVVKPQDGELPVSGKAALEKYWRDKPDTKNLSWEPFKTEASASGELGYTFGNWKMVMKDTTLYGNYCTIWKKQADGKWKFTFDAGNNTPKP
;
A
#
# COMPACT_ATOMS: atom_id res chain seq x y z
N MET A 1 -10.35 25.89 -65.71
CA MET A 1 -10.67 24.59 -65.08
C MET A 1 -9.70 24.41 -63.96
N TYR A 2 -10.02 24.95 -62.76
CA TYR A 2 -9.19 24.90 -61.57
C TYR A 2 -9.82 23.93 -60.56
N ASP A 3 -9.09 22.88 -60.28
CA ASP A 3 -9.45 21.81 -59.32
C ASP A 3 -9.10 22.28 -57.92
N MET A 4 -10.08 22.57 -57.09
CA MET A 4 -9.95 23.04 -55.73
C MET A 4 -9.97 21.82 -54.79
N ARG A 5 -8.82 21.23 -54.53
CA ARG A 5 -8.64 20.19 -53.51
C ARG A 5 -8.90 20.79 -52.11
N LYS A 6 -10.01 20.38 -51.51
CA LYS A 6 -10.39 20.72 -50.13
C LYS A 6 -9.43 20.06 -49.16
N LEU A 7 -8.60 20.87 -48.50
CA LEU A 7 -7.78 20.47 -47.36
C LEU A 7 -8.71 20.31 -46.15
N LEU A 8 -9.03 19.08 -45.77
CA LEU A 8 -9.66 18.80 -44.49
C LEU A 8 -8.58 18.88 -43.38
N PHE A 9 -8.58 19.96 -42.63
CA PHE A 9 -7.86 20.03 -41.35
C PHE A 9 -8.62 19.22 -40.31
N GLY A 10 -8.13 18.02 -40.00
CA GLY A 10 -8.60 17.24 -38.87
C GLY A 10 -8.15 17.91 -37.56
N ILE A 11 -9.10 18.49 -36.82
CA ILE A 11 -8.84 18.96 -35.44
C ILE A 11 -8.75 17.73 -34.56
N LEU A 12 -7.53 17.39 -34.18
CA LEU A 12 -7.25 16.36 -33.14
C LEU A 12 -7.60 16.97 -31.78
N ALA A 13 -8.82 16.73 -31.29
CA ALA A 13 -9.22 17.11 -29.95
C ALA A 13 -8.44 16.24 -28.93
N LEU A 14 -7.44 16.80 -28.29
CA LEU A 14 -6.81 16.23 -27.11
C LEU A 14 -7.83 16.27 -25.96
N ILE A 15 -8.53 15.15 -25.76
CA ILE A 15 -9.37 14.94 -24.56
C ILE A 15 -8.40 14.73 -23.40
N ALA A 16 -8.17 15.79 -22.64
CA ALA A 16 -7.52 15.68 -21.33
C ALA A 16 -8.44 14.86 -20.42
N CYS A 17 -8.09 13.58 -20.20
CA CYS A 17 -8.79 12.73 -19.23
C CYS A 17 -8.55 13.27 -17.81
N ASN A 18 -9.34 14.23 -17.36
CA ASN A 18 -9.56 14.52 -15.96
C ASN A 18 -10.45 13.39 -15.41
N SER A 19 -9.86 12.26 -15.08
CA SER A 19 -10.61 11.14 -14.49
C SER A 19 -10.93 11.47 -13.03
N THR A 20 -12.18 11.88 -12.79
CA THR A 20 -12.76 11.83 -11.43
C THR A 20 -12.72 10.39 -10.93
N PRO A 21 -12.42 10.17 -9.63
CA PRO A 21 -12.41 8.83 -9.06
C PRO A 21 -13.72 8.10 -9.36
N THR A 22 -13.64 6.91 -9.91
CA THR A 22 -14.80 6.07 -10.15
C THR A 22 -15.39 5.57 -8.83
N ASN A 23 -16.65 5.12 -8.83
CA ASN A 23 -17.24 4.48 -7.64
C ASN A 23 -16.39 3.31 -7.13
N LYS A 24 -15.79 2.54 -8.05
CA LYS A 24 -14.89 1.42 -7.73
C LYS A 24 -13.61 1.88 -7.02
N SER A 25 -12.99 2.97 -7.50
CA SER A 25 -11.80 3.53 -6.87
C SER A 25 -12.08 4.02 -5.44
N LYS A 26 -13.20 4.70 -5.22
CA LYS A 26 -13.58 5.16 -3.86
C LYS A 26 -13.83 3.99 -2.93
N GLN A 27 -14.63 3.02 -3.35
CA GLN A 27 -14.90 1.81 -2.57
C GLN A 27 -13.61 1.05 -2.25
N ALA A 28 -12.72 0.86 -3.23
CA ALA A 28 -11.44 0.19 -3.04
C ALA A 28 -10.56 0.94 -2.04
N ALA A 29 -10.51 2.28 -2.09
CA ALA A 29 -9.75 3.09 -1.14
C ALA A 29 -10.30 2.94 0.30
N GLU A 30 -11.62 2.88 0.48
CA GLU A 30 -12.24 2.62 1.79
C GLU A 30 -11.90 1.20 2.30
N GLU A 31 -12.01 0.19 1.45
CA GLU A 31 -11.67 -1.21 1.78
C GLU A 31 -10.18 -1.35 2.16
N ILE A 32 -9.26 -0.71 1.41
CA ILE A 32 -7.82 -0.70 1.69
C ILE A 32 -7.54 -0.01 3.02
N THR A 33 -8.15 1.16 3.27
CA THR A 33 -8.00 1.86 4.55
C THR A 33 -8.41 0.97 5.72
N GLN A 34 -9.52 0.24 5.57
CA GLN A 34 -9.98 -0.67 6.61
C GLN A 34 -9.05 -1.89 6.76
N ALA A 35 -8.52 -2.43 5.65
CA ALA A 35 -7.56 -3.53 5.69
C ALA A 35 -6.27 -3.15 6.43
N ASP A 36 -5.75 -1.95 6.17
CA ASP A 36 -4.57 -1.41 6.84
C ASP A 36 -4.80 -1.20 8.35
N LYS A 37 -5.91 -0.58 8.72
CA LYS A 37 -6.30 -0.42 10.13
C LYS A 37 -6.47 -1.77 10.84
N ASN A 38 -7.09 -2.74 10.20
CA ASN A 38 -7.26 -4.09 10.75
C ASN A 38 -5.90 -4.80 10.93
N MET A 39 -4.96 -4.59 10.00
CA MET A 39 -3.60 -5.11 10.13
C MET A 39 -2.88 -4.49 11.34
N SER A 40 -3.01 -3.16 11.57
CA SER A 40 -2.47 -2.47 12.76
C SER A 40 -3.08 -3.00 14.06
N LEU A 41 -4.40 -3.21 14.10
CA LEU A 41 -5.08 -3.79 15.25
C LEU A 41 -4.64 -5.23 15.52
N LEU A 42 -4.44 -6.02 14.47
CA LEU A 42 -3.92 -7.40 14.61
C LEU A 42 -2.49 -7.40 15.16
N ALA A 43 -1.64 -6.47 14.71
CA ALA A 43 -0.29 -6.32 15.22
C ALA A 43 -0.27 -5.99 16.72
N ALA A 44 -1.11 -5.08 17.15
CA ALA A 44 -1.23 -4.74 18.59
C ALA A 44 -1.75 -5.91 19.42
N LYS A 45 -2.63 -6.74 18.87
CA LYS A 45 -3.23 -7.89 19.58
C LYS A 45 -2.34 -9.11 19.57
N GLU A 46 -1.83 -9.51 18.41
CA GLU A 46 -1.17 -10.80 18.20
C GLU A 46 0.30 -10.70 17.82
N GLY A 47 0.82 -9.50 17.58
CA GLY A 47 2.20 -9.23 17.18
C GLY A 47 2.33 -8.78 15.73
N PHE A 48 3.38 -8.00 15.48
CA PHE A 48 3.67 -7.44 14.15
C PHE A 48 3.96 -8.52 13.11
N ASN A 49 4.78 -9.51 13.45
CA ASN A 49 5.14 -10.59 12.53
C ASN A 49 3.90 -11.38 12.10
N LYS A 50 2.98 -11.64 13.04
CA LYS A 50 1.71 -12.31 12.74
C LYS A 50 0.84 -11.50 11.81
N ALA A 51 0.70 -10.20 12.06
CA ALA A 51 -0.09 -9.31 11.22
C ALA A 51 0.50 -9.21 9.81
N LEU A 52 1.83 -9.02 9.72
CA LEU A 52 2.55 -8.96 8.46
C LEU A 52 2.29 -10.21 7.60
N LEU A 53 2.50 -11.39 8.15
CA LEU A 53 2.30 -12.65 7.42
C LEU A 53 0.84 -12.92 7.06
N THR A 54 -0.10 -12.44 7.89
CA THR A 54 -1.54 -12.59 7.62
C THR A 54 -1.97 -11.77 6.41
N TYR A 55 -1.41 -10.57 6.23
CA TYR A 55 -1.81 -9.65 5.15
C TYR A 55 -0.88 -9.68 3.93
N ALA A 56 0.26 -10.37 3.98
CA ALA A 56 1.17 -10.49 2.85
C ALA A 56 0.56 -11.25 1.67
N ASP A 57 0.74 -10.71 0.45
CA ASP A 57 0.55 -11.41 -0.82
C ASP A 57 1.66 -12.44 -1.02
N ASP A 58 1.41 -13.50 -1.79
CA ASP A 58 2.42 -14.53 -2.07
C ASP A 58 3.64 -13.97 -2.82
N SER A 59 3.45 -12.91 -3.60
CA SER A 59 4.50 -12.21 -4.36
C SER A 59 5.06 -10.97 -3.64
N VAL A 60 4.82 -10.81 -2.35
CA VAL A 60 5.23 -9.64 -1.57
C VAL A 60 6.72 -9.33 -1.71
N VAL A 61 7.05 -8.04 -1.80
CA VAL A 61 8.41 -7.53 -1.68
C VAL A 61 8.47 -6.58 -0.48
N LYS A 62 9.36 -6.89 0.45
CA LYS A 62 9.56 -6.04 1.64
C LYS A 62 11.03 -5.64 1.74
N PRO A 63 11.37 -4.37 1.48
CA PRO A 63 12.68 -3.81 1.80
C PRO A 63 12.99 -3.96 3.28
N GLN A 64 14.27 -4.17 3.58
CA GLN A 64 14.79 -4.25 4.93
C GLN A 64 15.90 -3.22 5.08
N ASP A 65 15.98 -2.60 6.25
CA ASP A 65 16.99 -1.57 6.49
C ASP A 65 18.40 -2.22 6.58
N GLY A 66 19.29 -1.76 5.70
CA GLY A 66 20.67 -2.27 5.62
C GLY A 66 20.82 -3.69 5.03
N GLU A 67 19.76 -4.32 4.56
CA GLU A 67 19.76 -5.68 3.99
C GLU A 67 19.14 -5.71 2.60
N LEU A 68 19.28 -6.84 1.90
CA LEU A 68 18.55 -7.07 0.65
C LEU A 68 17.05 -7.22 0.92
N PRO A 69 16.18 -6.79 -0.01
CA PRO A 69 14.74 -6.95 0.15
C PRO A 69 14.35 -8.42 0.20
N VAL A 70 13.40 -8.73 1.06
CA VAL A 70 12.78 -10.07 1.13
C VAL A 70 11.68 -10.15 0.08
N SER A 71 11.75 -11.14 -0.80
CA SER A 71 10.79 -11.36 -1.88
C SER A 71 10.05 -12.68 -1.73
N GLY A 72 8.73 -12.62 -1.73
CA GLY A 72 7.82 -13.74 -1.57
C GLY A 72 7.48 -14.05 -0.10
N LYS A 73 6.22 -14.47 0.09
CA LYS A 73 5.69 -14.76 1.43
C LYS A 73 6.44 -15.85 2.17
N ALA A 74 6.84 -16.93 1.50
CA ALA A 74 7.63 -18.00 2.11
C ALA A 74 9.00 -17.50 2.61
N ALA A 75 9.66 -16.61 1.85
CA ALA A 75 10.90 -15.97 2.28
C ALA A 75 10.65 -15.01 3.46
N LEU A 76 9.53 -14.31 3.45
CA LEU A 76 9.13 -13.42 4.55
C LEU A 76 8.86 -14.20 5.84
N GLU A 77 8.19 -15.35 5.76
CA GLU A 77 7.98 -16.26 6.90
C GLU A 77 9.29 -16.77 7.47
N LYS A 78 10.23 -17.19 6.59
CA LYS A 78 11.57 -17.62 7.02
C LYS A 78 12.34 -16.50 7.68
N TYR A 79 12.28 -15.28 7.13
CA TYR A 79 12.99 -14.10 7.64
C TYR A 79 12.53 -13.70 9.06
N TRP A 80 11.20 -13.79 9.33
CA TRP A 80 10.63 -13.38 10.60
C TRP A 80 10.49 -14.49 11.63
N ARG A 81 10.70 -15.76 11.25
CA ARG A 81 10.48 -16.94 12.14
C ARG A 81 11.17 -16.84 13.47
N ASP A 82 12.44 -16.46 13.47
CA ASP A 82 13.30 -16.44 14.64
C ASP A 82 13.56 -15.02 15.17
N LYS A 83 12.89 -14.02 14.59
CA LYS A 83 13.00 -12.63 15.06
C LYS A 83 11.98 -12.35 16.16
N PRO A 84 12.37 -11.58 17.18
CA PRO A 84 11.42 -11.17 18.23
C PRO A 84 10.21 -10.47 17.64
N ASP A 85 9.03 -10.85 18.07
CA ASP A 85 7.79 -10.18 17.70
C ASP A 85 7.51 -8.99 18.63
N THR A 86 6.76 -8.03 18.19
CA THR A 86 6.39 -6.85 18.97
C THR A 86 4.90 -6.52 18.85
N LYS A 87 4.33 -6.07 19.97
CA LYS A 87 2.97 -5.50 20.05
C LYS A 87 3.00 -3.98 20.27
N ASN A 88 4.19 -3.42 20.32
CA ASN A 88 4.41 -2.01 20.66
C ASN A 88 4.42 -1.10 19.42
N LEU A 89 4.31 -1.68 18.22
CA LEU A 89 4.20 -0.98 16.95
C LEU A 89 2.72 -0.77 16.59
N SER A 90 2.38 0.45 16.29
CA SER A 90 1.05 0.82 15.77
C SER A 90 1.19 1.84 14.65
N TRP A 91 0.22 1.83 13.74
CA TRP A 91 0.21 2.78 12.62
C TRP A 91 -1.21 3.12 12.22
N GLU A 92 -1.34 4.23 11.50
CA GLU A 92 -2.61 4.70 10.95
C GLU A 92 -2.36 5.37 9.59
N PRO A 93 -3.12 4.99 8.54
CA PRO A 93 -3.07 5.67 7.26
C PRO A 93 -3.77 7.02 7.34
N PHE A 94 -3.17 8.06 6.75
CA PHE A 94 -3.82 9.35 6.55
C PHE A 94 -4.08 9.66 5.07
N LYS A 95 -3.52 8.86 4.16
CA LYS A 95 -3.79 8.93 2.73
C LYS A 95 -3.96 7.54 2.15
N THR A 96 -5.03 7.35 1.39
CA THR A 96 -5.31 6.13 0.63
C THR A 96 -5.81 6.49 -0.76
N GLU A 97 -5.26 5.85 -1.76
CA GLU A 97 -5.75 5.96 -3.14
C GLU A 97 -5.80 4.57 -3.77
N ALA A 98 -6.72 4.38 -4.72
CA ALA A 98 -6.84 3.16 -5.48
C ALA A 98 -6.97 3.43 -6.98
N SER A 99 -6.59 2.45 -7.79
CA SER A 99 -6.75 2.46 -9.25
C SER A 99 -8.22 2.64 -9.65
N ALA A 100 -8.47 3.17 -10.83
CA ALA A 100 -9.83 3.35 -11.36
C ALA A 100 -10.59 2.03 -11.49
N SER A 101 -9.90 0.92 -11.73
CA SER A 101 -10.42 -0.45 -11.80
C SER A 101 -10.69 -1.07 -10.43
N GLY A 102 -10.08 -0.55 -9.35
CA GLY A 102 -10.34 -0.96 -7.98
C GLY A 102 -9.64 -2.26 -7.54
N GLU A 103 -8.57 -2.68 -8.24
CA GLU A 103 -7.81 -3.89 -7.88
C GLU A 103 -6.46 -3.63 -7.22
N LEU A 104 -5.97 -2.38 -7.30
CA LEU A 104 -4.68 -1.96 -6.75
C LEU A 104 -4.83 -0.62 -6.07
N GLY A 105 -4.08 -0.40 -4.99
CA GLY A 105 -4.03 0.89 -4.33
C GLY A 105 -2.89 0.97 -3.32
N TYR A 106 -2.78 2.08 -2.63
CA TYR A 106 -1.78 2.27 -1.59
C TYR A 106 -2.35 2.99 -0.38
N THR A 107 -1.73 2.76 0.74
CA THR A 107 -1.84 3.58 1.95
C THR A 107 -0.53 4.28 2.21
N PHE A 108 -0.60 5.49 2.71
CA PHE A 108 0.53 6.23 3.27
C PHE A 108 0.12 6.75 4.64
N GLY A 109 0.97 6.54 5.65
CA GLY A 109 0.60 6.87 7.01
C GLY A 109 1.79 7.06 7.94
N ASN A 110 1.46 7.23 9.22
CA ASN A 110 2.44 7.36 10.29
C ASN A 110 2.45 6.09 11.12
N TRP A 111 3.63 5.70 11.58
CA TRP A 111 3.79 4.67 12.59
C TRP A 111 4.49 5.20 13.82
N LYS A 112 4.26 4.54 14.95
CA LYS A 112 5.00 4.73 16.19
C LYS A 112 5.30 3.39 16.84
N MET A 113 6.48 3.28 17.44
CA MET A 113 6.88 2.14 18.26
C MET A 113 7.21 2.65 19.67
N VAL A 114 6.44 2.20 20.65
CA VAL A 114 6.64 2.56 22.05
C VAL A 114 7.60 1.58 22.68
N MET A 115 8.75 2.06 23.12
CA MET A 115 9.77 1.29 23.84
C MET A 115 9.80 1.74 25.31
N LYS A 116 10.57 1.01 26.16
CA LYS A 116 10.63 1.29 27.60
C LYS A 116 10.99 2.75 27.92
N ASP A 117 12.01 3.28 27.25
CA ASP A 117 12.59 4.59 27.58
C ASP A 117 12.46 5.62 26.44
N THR A 118 11.84 5.24 25.30
CA THR A 118 11.71 6.11 24.12
C THR A 118 10.53 5.70 23.25
N THR A 119 10.12 6.58 22.34
CA THR A 119 9.17 6.27 21.29
C THR A 119 9.80 6.64 19.94
N LEU A 120 9.81 5.69 19.02
CA LEU A 120 10.24 5.91 17.65
C LEU A 120 9.03 6.25 16.78
N TYR A 121 9.27 7.07 15.77
CA TYR A 121 8.24 7.54 14.82
C TYR A 121 8.73 7.36 13.39
N GLY A 122 7.79 7.23 12.48
CA GLY A 122 8.11 7.19 11.06
C GLY A 122 6.88 7.26 10.17
N ASN A 123 7.17 7.21 8.87
CA ASN A 123 6.16 7.07 7.83
C ASN A 123 6.25 5.69 7.20
N TYR A 124 5.18 5.26 6.56
CA TYR A 124 5.15 4.04 5.77
C TYR A 124 4.34 4.23 4.50
N CYS A 125 4.63 3.39 3.52
CA CYS A 125 3.84 3.24 2.31
C CYS A 125 3.62 1.75 2.06
N THR A 126 2.36 1.35 1.97
CA THR A 126 1.97 -0.04 1.69
C THR A 126 1.15 -0.09 0.42
N ILE A 127 1.55 -0.94 -0.54
CA ILE A 127 0.81 -1.18 -1.78
C ILE A 127 -0.05 -2.42 -1.59
N TRP A 128 -1.35 -2.29 -1.86
CA TRP A 128 -2.38 -3.28 -1.68
C TRP A 128 -2.92 -3.79 -3.00
N LYS A 129 -3.14 -5.09 -3.09
CA LYS A 129 -3.70 -5.79 -4.25
C LYS A 129 -4.91 -6.61 -3.84
N LYS A 130 -6.01 -6.46 -4.57
CA LYS A 130 -7.21 -7.27 -4.36
C LYS A 130 -7.00 -8.67 -4.89
N GLN A 131 -7.28 -9.65 -4.06
CA GLN A 131 -7.16 -11.06 -4.41
C GLN A 131 -8.44 -11.56 -5.10
N ALA A 132 -8.37 -12.74 -5.73
CA ALA A 132 -9.52 -13.36 -6.39
C ALA A 132 -10.69 -13.65 -5.43
N ASP A 133 -10.40 -13.86 -4.13
CA ASP A 133 -11.41 -14.04 -3.07
C ASP A 133 -11.96 -12.72 -2.51
N GLY A 134 -11.57 -11.58 -3.11
CA GLY A 134 -11.99 -10.23 -2.72
C GLY A 134 -11.23 -9.62 -1.55
N LYS A 135 -10.32 -10.37 -0.90
CA LYS A 135 -9.51 -9.83 0.19
C LYS A 135 -8.38 -8.96 -0.31
N TRP A 136 -7.99 -7.99 0.49
CA TRP A 136 -6.82 -7.16 0.25
C TRP A 136 -5.58 -7.75 0.92
N LYS A 137 -4.50 -7.88 0.13
CA LYS A 137 -3.18 -8.28 0.58
C LYS A 137 -2.16 -7.25 0.15
N PHE A 138 -1.16 -6.98 0.98
CA PHE A 138 -0.11 -6.08 0.55
C PHE A 138 0.95 -6.82 -0.27
N THR A 139 1.37 -6.18 -1.36
CA THR A 139 2.40 -6.69 -2.27
C THR A 139 3.74 -5.96 -2.12
N PHE A 140 3.73 -4.80 -1.46
CA PHE A 140 4.92 -4.03 -1.11
C PHE A 140 4.65 -3.28 0.19
N ASP A 141 5.65 -3.21 1.08
CA ASP A 141 5.58 -2.42 2.30
C ASP A 141 6.96 -1.91 2.67
N ALA A 142 7.08 -0.60 2.83
CA ALA A 142 8.30 0.08 3.24
C ALA A 142 7.99 1.25 4.17
N GLY A 143 8.97 1.62 4.97
CA GLY A 143 8.86 2.77 5.86
C GLY A 143 10.23 3.38 6.15
N ASN A 144 10.20 4.53 6.80
CA ASN A 144 11.40 5.25 7.24
C ASN A 144 11.18 5.86 8.62
N ASN A 145 12.25 6.13 9.32
CA ASN A 145 12.21 6.89 10.57
C ASN A 145 11.99 8.39 10.29
N THR A 146 11.26 9.06 11.19
CA THR A 146 11.10 10.52 11.20
C THR A 146 11.35 11.07 12.61
N PRO A 147 11.61 12.37 12.75
CA PRO A 147 11.45 13.04 14.04
C PRO A 147 10.02 12.84 14.57
N LYS A 148 9.85 13.09 15.87
CA LYS A 148 8.50 13.14 16.45
C LYS A 148 7.67 14.22 15.72
N PRO A 149 6.44 13.92 15.26
CA PRO A 149 5.52 14.90 14.69
C PRO A 149 5.14 16.00 15.67
#